data_2ebe18d7c71119ae458f30fcf3461c31
#
_entry.id   2ebe18d7c71119ae458f30fcf3461c31
#
_cell.length_a   1.000
_cell.length_b   1.000
_cell.length_c   1.000
_cell.angle_alpha   90.00
_cell.angle_beta   90.00
_cell.angle_gamma   90.00
#
_symmetry.space_group_name_H-M   'P 1'
#
loop_
_entity.id
_entity.type
_entity.pdbx_description
1 polymer ?
#
loop_
_entity_poly.entity_id
_entity_poly.type
_entity_poly.pdbx_seq_one_letter_code
_entity_poly.pdbx_strand_id
1 'polypeptide(L)'
;MTYTHLTPTELVMIEAYFNQSHSVSKVAHLVQRSRQTIYNVYRFLKSGGSAISYYEQYKKNKRNCGRRPIVLLDGQQEYIQKKVAQGWTPDVLIGRAEFPIACSVRTLYRMFKDKTFDPHDLPMKGKRKPNGHKEKRGKQAFRRSIQDRTTDYIQFNHEFGHLEGDTIVGGKHKSAVITLVERLSKVIITLKPAGRQAIDIENRLNQWFQSVPKHLFKSITFDCGKEFSNWKKISNTNDISIYFADPGTPSQRGLNEHSNGLLRKDGLYKAMDFNKVSETFIQSVASKRNHIPRKSLHYRTPL
;
A
#
# COMPACT_ATOMS: atom_id res chain seq x y z
N MET A 1 11.38 37.00 3.61
CA MET A 1 10.30 38.01 3.39
C MET A 1 9.20 37.36 2.60
N THR A 2 7.99 37.28 3.15
CA THR A 2 6.82 36.80 2.43
C THR A 2 6.34 37.90 1.50
N TYR A 3 6.34 37.63 0.19
CA TYR A 3 5.82 38.56 -0.83
C TYR A 3 4.31 38.73 -0.66
N THR A 4 3.86 39.97 -0.41
CA THR A 4 2.44 40.31 -0.26
C THR A 4 1.97 41.07 -1.50
N HIS A 5 0.97 40.56 -2.21
CA HIS A 5 0.39 41.22 -3.37
C HIS A 5 -0.38 42.47 -2.98
N LEU A 6 -0.54 43.40 -3.93
CA LEU A 6 -1.39 44.56 -3.74
C LEU A 6 -2.85 44.14 -3.56
N THR A 7 -3.50 44.74 -2.59
CA THR A 7 -4.96 44.58 -2.39
C THR A 7 -5.76 45.45 -3.35
N PRO A 8 -7.03 45.14 -3.61
CA PRO A 8 -7.88 46.02 -4.41
C PRO A 8 -7.95 47.47 -3.88
N THR A 9 -7.99 47.61 -2.55
CA THR A 9 -8.02 48.92 -1.90
C THR A 9 -6.72 49.72 -2.16
N GLU A 10 -5.55 49.05 -2.03
CA GLU A 10 -4.27 49.72 -2.34
C GLU A 10 -4.20 50.13 -3.82
N LEU A 11 -4.73 49.31 -4.75
CA LEU A 11 -4.74 49.66 -6.17
C LEU A 11 -5.61 50.88 -6.47
N VAL A 12 -6.78 50.98 -5.85
CA VAL A 12 -7.67 52.16 -5.99
C VAL A 12 -7.00 53.43 -5.42
N MET A 13 -6.35 53.28 -4.28
CA MET A 13 -5.57 54.42 -3.71
C MET A 13 -4.42 54.85 -4.63
N ILE A 14 -3.68 53.90 -5.22
CA ILE A 14 -2.57 54.19 -6.15
C ILE A 14 -3.13 54.89 -7.41
N GLU A 15 -4.29 54.49 -7.93
CA GLU A 15 -4.97 55.12 -9.07
C GLU A 15 -5.40 56.54 -8.72
N ALA A 16 -5.97 56.80 -7.53
CA ALA A 16 -6.32 58.12 -7.08
C ALA A 16 -5.09 59.05 -6.99
N TYR A 17 -3.96 58.56 -6.44
CA TYR A 17 -2.70 59.32 -6.40
C TYR A 17 -2.10 59.54 -7.80
N PHE A 18 -2.27 58.57 -8.71
CA PHE A 18 -1.84 58.73 -10.11
C PHE A 18 -2.60 59.89 -10.78
N ASN A 19 -3.93 59.93 -10.61
CA ASN A 19 -4.77 60.98 -11.15
C ASN A 19 -4.48 62.40 -10.58
N GLN A 20 -3.93 62.40 -9.34
CA GLN A 20 -3.46 63.64 -8.70
C GLN A 20 -1.99 63.97 -9.06
N SER A 21 -1.39 63.28 -10.03
CA SER A 21 -0.04 63.50 -10.52
C SER A 21 1.07 63.34 -9.45
N HIS A 22 0.84 62.55 -8.40
CA HIS A 22 1.88 62.27 -7.39
C HIS A 22 3.01 61.39 -7.98
N SER A 23 4.24 61.69 -7.54
CA SER A 23 5.42 60.92 -7.96
C SER A 23 5.39 59.46 -7.44
N VAL A 24 5.93 58.52 -8.22
CA VAL A 24 6.07 57.10 -7.83
C VAL A 24 6.76 56.94 -6.45
N SER A 25 7.79 57.74 -6.17
CA SER A 25 8.52 57.72 -4.88
C SER A 25 7.65 58.10 -3.71
N LYS A 26 6.83 59.16 -3.86
CA LYS A 26 5.93 59.62 -2.82
C LYS A 26 4.83 58.57 -2.54
N VAL A 27 4.22 58.02 -3.58
CA VAL A 27 3.18 56.98 -3.43
C VAL A 27 3.76 55.67 -2.86
N ALA A 28 4.96 55.26 -3.26
CA ALA A 28 5.64 54.12 -2.69
C ALA A 28 5.80 54.24 -1.18
N HIS A 29 6.15 55.43 -0.69
CA HIS A 29 6.28 55.70 0.74
C HIS A 29 4.92 55.67 1.46
N LEU A 30 3.88 56.31 0.85
CA LEU A 30 2.53 56.39 1.44
C LEU A 30 1.86 54.99 1.56
N VAL A 31 2.00 54.15 0.53
CA VAL A 31 1.40 52.84 0.49
C VAL A 31 2.31 51.75 1.08
N GLN A 32 3.52 52.13 1.53
CA GLN A 32 4.53 51.19 2.07
C GLN A 32 4.84 50.00 1.13
N ARG A 33 4.98 50.31 -0.16
CA ARG A 33 5.32 49.35 -1.20
C ARG A 33 6.59 49.80 -1.96
N SER A 34 7.24 48.82 -2.63
CA SER A 34 8.45 49.14 -3.40
C SER A 34 8.13 50.10 -4.55
N ARG A 35 9.09 50.98 -4.88
CA ARG A 35 8.98 51.89 -6.03
C ARG A 35 8.69 51.13 -7.33
N GLN A 36 9.33 49.97 -7.49
CA GLN A 36 9.10 49.12 -8.69
C GLN A 36 7.65 48.64 -8.78
N THR A 37 7.03 48.27 -7.65
CA THR A 37 5.63 47.88 -7.61
C THR A 37 4.71 49.00 -8.06
N ILE A 38 4.91 50.21 -7.52
CA ILE A 38 4.13 51.39 -7.87
C ILE A 38 4.37 51.78 -9.35
N TYR A 39 5.60 51.76 -9.80
CA TYR A 39 5.98 52.04 -11.20
C TYR A 39 5.26 51.10 -12.17
N ASN A 40 5.15 49.79 -11.87
CA ASN A 40 4.45 48.83 -12.71
C ASN A 40 2.94 49.18 -12.81
N VAL A 41 2.29 49.57 -11.70
CA VAL A 41 0.90 50.03 -11.71
C VAL A 41 0.76 51.29 -12.49
N TYR A 42 1.59 52.30 -12.29
CA TYR A 42 1.58 53.57 -13.03
C TYR A 42 1.76 53.35 -14.52
N ARG A 43 2.65 52.49 -14.94
CA ARG A 43 2.83 52.13 -16.34
C ARG A 43 1.56 51.57 -16.95
N PHE A 44 0.84 50.72 -16.21
CA PHE A 44 -0.43 50.14 -16.65
C PHE A 44 -1.55 51.22 -16.71
N LEU A 45 -1.62 52.07 -15.73
CA LEU A 45 -2.58 53.19 -15.72
C LEU A 45 -2.31 54.16 -16.88
N LYS A 46 -1.05 54.49 -17.20
CA LYS A 46 -0.67 55.33 -18.35
C LYS A 46 -1.08 54.73 -19.69
N SER A 47 -1.20 53.41 -19.80
CA SER A 47 -1.70 52.73 -21.01
C SER A 47 -3.23 52.66 -21.09
N GLY A 48 -3.97 53.43 -20.26
CA GLY A 48 -5.41 53.48 -20.24
C GLY A 48 -6.11 52.42 -19.38
N GLY A 49 -5.36 51.67 -18.59
CA GLY A 49 -5.90 50.71 -17.63
C GLY A 49 -6.49 51.36 -16.39
N SER A 50 -7.20 50.59 -15.57
CA SER A 50 -7.75 51.02 -14.26
C SER A 50 -7.24 50.05 -13.14
N ALA A 51 -7.40 50.49 -11.87
CA ALA A 51 -7.11 49.66 -10.71
C ALA A 51 -7.83 48.28 -10.76
N ILE A 52 -9.10 48.31 -11.20
CA ILE A 52 -9.91 47.09 -11.33
C ILE A 52 -9.35 46.18 -12.42
N SER A 53 -9.08 46.72 -13.61
CA SER A 53 -8.52 45.92 -14.73
C SER A 53 -7.12 45.37 -14.42
N TYR A 54 -6.28 46.12 -13.65
CA TYR A 54 -4.99 45.62 -13.16
C TYR A 54 -5.17 44.41 -12.23
N TYR A 55 -6.14 44.48 -11.32
CA TYR A 55 -6.44 43.39 -10.41
C TYR A 55 -6.98 42.15 -11.12
N GLU A 56 -7.84 42.34 -12.11
CA GLU A 56 -8.35 41.24 -12.96
C GLU A 56 -7.21 40.57 -13.75
N GLN A 57 -6.33 41.38 -14.35
CA GLN A 57 -5.12 40.86 -15.02
C GLN A 57 -4.22 40.08 -14.07
N TYR A 58 -4.03 40.56 -12.84
CA TYR A 58 -3.31 39.86 -11.81
C TYR A 58 -3.96 38.50 -11.49
N LYS A 59 -5.29 38.46 -11.28
CA LYS A 59 -6.03 37.22 -11.05
C LYS A 59 -5.87 36.23 -12.19
N LYS A 60 -5.96 36.71 -13.43
CA LYS A 60 -5.77 35.91 -14.65
C LYS A 60 -4.36 35.33 -14.69
N ASN A 61 -3.33 36.16 -14.46
CA ASN A 61 -1.96 35.72 -14.43
C ASN A 61 -1.70 34.71 -13.31
N LYS A 62 -2.27 34.93 -12.11
CA LYS A 62 -2.16 34.04 -10.97
C LYS A 62 -2.77 32.65 -11.25
N ARG A 63 -3.87 32.57 -12.00
CA ARG A 63 -4.47 31.28 -12.44
C ARG A 63 -3.55 30.50 -13.36
N ASN A 64 -2.72 31.19 -14.13
CA ASN A 64 -1.76 30.57 -15.04
C ASN A 64 -0.41 30.21 -14.36
N CYS A 65 -0.22 30.64 -13.11
CA CYS A 65 0.98 30.33 -12.34
C CYS A 65 0.88 28.92 -11.72
N GLY A 66 2.03 28.27 -11.61
CA GLY A 66 2.16 26.97 -10.99
C GLY A 66 2.32 25.84 -12.00
N ARG A 67 2.55 24.63 -11.46
CA ARG A 67 2.68 23.42 -12.30
C ARG A 67 1.32 23.04 -12.87
N ARG A 68 1.24 22.89 -14.18
CA ARG A 68 0.01 22.42 -14.85
C ARG A 68 -0.41 21.05 -14.29
N PRO A 69 -1.73 20.83 -14.06
CA PRO A 69 -2.23 19.51 -13.71
C PRO A 69 -1.86 18.50 -14.80
N ILE A 70 -1.46 17.30 -14.37
CA ILE A 70 -1.27 16.19 -15.30
C ILE A 70 -2.66 15.68 -15.68
N VAL A 71 -2.96 15.70 -16.96
CA VAL A 71 -4.18 15.11 -17.54
C VAL A 71 -3.78 13.75 -18.11
N LEU A 72 -4.46 12.72 -17.66
CA LEU A 72 -4.30 11.36 -18.20
C LEU A 72 -5.24 11.17 -19.39
N LEU A 73 -4.77 10.47 -20.40
CA LEU A 73 -5.59 10.07 -21.55
C LEU A 73 -6.66 9.06 -21.11
N ASP A 74 -7.79 9.01 -21.81
CA ASP A 74 -8.90 8.13 -21.47
C ASP A 74 -8.48 6.66 -21.36
N GLY A 75 -7.70 6.14 -22.30
CA GLY A 75 -7.15 4.79 -22.24
C GLY A 75 -6.24 4.54 -21.03
N GLN A 76 -5.52 5.56 -20.52
CA GLN A 76 -4.73 5.45 -19.29
C GLN A 76 -5.63 5.39 -18.07
N GLN A 77 -6.71 6.18 -18.05
CA GLN A 77 -7.69 6.20 -16.95
C GLN A 77 -8.41 4.85 -16.83
N GLU A 78 -8.91 4.31 -17.94
CA GLU A 78 -9.55 2.98 -17.99
C GLU A 78 -8.60 1.86 -17.54
N TYR A 79 -7.36 1.89 -18.03
CA TYR A 79 -6.33 0.92 -17.63
C TYR A 79 -6.08 0.97 -16.11
N ILE A 80 -5.92 2.17 -15.55
CA ILE A 80 -5.69 2.36 -14.11
C ILE A 80 -6.87 1.81 -13.31
N GLN A 81 -8.12 2.17 -13.67
CA GLN A 81 -9.33 1.71 -12.97
C GLN A 81 -9.44 0.18 -13.02
N LYS A 82 -9.29 -0.40 -14.21
CA LYS A 82 -9.34 -1.86 -14.43
C LYS A 82 -8.32 -2.62 -13.57
N LYS A 83 -7.07 -2.17 -13.57
CA LYS A 83 -5.99 -2.85 -12.84
C LYS A 83 -6.09 -2.65 -11.33
N VAL A 84 -6.54 -1.49 -10.87
CA VAL A 84 -6.76 -1.24 -9.44
C VAL A 84 -7.92 -2.08 -8.91
N ALA A 85 -9.01 -2.23 -9.67
CA ALA A 85 -10.10 -3.14 -9.33
C ALA A 85 -9.63 -4.63 -9.26
N GLN A 86 -8.60 -5.00 -10.03
CA GLN A 86 -7.93 -6.29 -9.93
C GLN A 86 -7.00 -6.41 -8.71
N GLY A 87 -6.79 -5.32 -7.95
CA GLY A 87 -5.98 -5.27 -6.73
C GLY A 87 -4.56 -4.77 -6.93
N TRP A 88 -4.23 -4.18 -8.09
CA TRP A 88 -2.94 -3.53 -8.31
C TRP A 88 -2.86 -2.21 -7.54
N THR A 89 -1.66 -1.86 -7.10
CA THR A 89 -1.39 -0.57 -6.46
C THR A 89 -0.77 0.42 -7.44
N PRO A 90 -0.84 1.73 -7.20
CA PRO A 90 -0.21 2.73 -8.05
C PRO A 90 1.28 2.51 -8.31
N ASP A 91 2.03 1.99 -7.35
CA ASP A 91 3.45 1.69 -7.56
C ASP A 91 3.66 0.47 -8.45
N VAL A 92 2.78 -0.53 -8.37
CA VAL A 92 2.80 -1.69 -9.27
C VAL A 92 2.45 -1.28 -10.70
N LEU A 93 1.45 -0.42 -10.90
CA LEU A 93 1.07 0.10 -12.21
C LEU A 93 2.23 0.80 -12.92
N ILE A 94 2.89 1.71 -12.20
CA ILE A 94 4.02 2.47 -12.77
C ILE A 94 5.28 1.59 -12.91
N GLY A 95 5.55 0.73 -11.95
CA GLY A 95 6.78 -0.06 -11.93
C GLY A 95 6.76 -1.25 -12.89
N ARG A 96 5.60 -1.88 -13.11
CA ARG A 96 5.43 -2.95 -14.12
C ARG A 96 5.44 -2.39 -15.53
N ALA A 97 4.88 -1.18 -15.71
CA ALA A 97 4.87 -0.42 -16.97
C ALA A 97 4.32 -1.20 -18.18
N GLU A 98 3.30 -2.07 -17.98
CA GLU A 98 2.62 -2.74 -19.10
C GLU A 98 1.94 -1.76 -20.05
N PHE A 99 1.48 -0.64 -19.52
CA PHE A 99 0.92 0.48 -20.25
C PHE A 99 1.58 1.78 -19.76
N PRO A 100 2.12 2.62 -20.65
CA PRO A 100 2.83 3.83 -20.24
C PRO A 100 1.86 4.85 -19.61
N ILE A 101 2.11 5.21 -18.36
CA ILE A 101 1.35 6.22 -17.63
C ILE A 101 2.24 7.43 -17.41
N ALA A 102 1.84 8.58 -17.95
CA ALA A 102 2.64 9.81 -17.97
C ALA A 102 2.65 10.55 -16.61
N CYS A 103 2.76 9.81 -15.49
CA CYS A 103 2.87 10.41 -14.16
C CYS A 103 3.73 9.59 -13.21
N SER A 104 4.18 10.22 -12.12
CA SER A 104 4.90 9.51 -11.06
C SER A 104 3.93 8.75 -10.14
N VAL A 105 4.45 7.72 -9.46
CA VAL A 105 3.73 6.97 -8.41
C VAL A 105 3.08 7.91 -7.39
N ARG A 106 3.81 8.93 -6.93
CA ARG A 106 3.29 9.92 -5.96
C ARG A 106 2.14 10.74 -6.53
N THR A 107 2.20 11.09 -7.81
CA THR A 107 1.11 11.81 -8.49
C THR A 107 -0.12 10.93 -8.61
N LEU A 108 0.04 9.66 -8.97
CA LEU A 108 -1.08 8.72 -9.07
C LEU A 108 -1.77 8.51 -7.71
N TYR A 109 -1.01 8.31 -6.62
CA TYR A 109 -1.59 8.27 -5.26
C TYR A 109 -2.34 9.56 -4.89
N ARG A 110 -1.85 10.74 -5.32
CA ARG A 110 -2.53 12.01 -5.10
C ARG A 110 -3.85 12.07 -5.84
N MET A 111 -3.94 11.59 -7.08
CA MET A 111 -5.20 11.51 -7.85
C MET A 111 -6.26 10.66 -7.13
N PHE A 112 -5.86 9.57 -6.47
CA PHE A 112 -6.78 8.81 -5.60
C PHE A 112 -7.20 9.61 -4.36
N LYS A 113 -6.27 10.36 -3.74
CA LYS A 113 -6.57 11.21 -2.59
C LYS A 113 -7.53 12.35 -2.95
N ASP A 114 -7.34 12.96 -4.13
CA ASP A 114 -8.14 14.07 -4.63
C ASP A 114 -9.45 13.59 -5.31
N LYS A 115 -9.77 12.30 -5.20
CA LYS A 115 -10.98 11.64 -5.73
C LYS A 115 -11.11 11.69 -7.26
N THR A 116 -10.04 11.87 -8.00
CA THR A 116 -10.01 11.65 -9.45
C THR A 116 -10.28 10.18 -9.78
N PHE A 117 -9.78 9.27 -8.92
CA PHE A 117 -10.09 7.83 -8.91
C PHE A 117 -10.69 7.42 -7.57
N ASP A 118 -11.48 6.35 -7.52
CA ASP A 118 -12.06 5.86 -6.27
C ASP A 118 -10.97 5.24 -5.37
N PRO A 119 -10.71 5.81 -4.17
CA PRO A 119 -9.72 5.25 -3.25
C PRO A 119 -10.18 3.94 -2.59
N HIS A 120 -11.46 3.53 -2.71
CA HIS A 120 -11.98 2.32 -2.11
C HIS A 120 -11.36 1.04 -2.69
N ASP A 121 -10.94 1.08 -3.94
CA ASP A 121 -10.28 -0.03 -4.62
C ASP A 121 -8.83 -0.21 -4.17
N LEU A 122 -8.22 0.80 -3.55
CA LEU A 122 -6.87 0.70 -3.03
C LEU A 122 -6.79 -0.25 -1.82
N PRO A 123 -5.71 -1.04 -1.69
CA PRO A 123 -5.43 -1.79 -0.48
C PRO A 123 -5.48 -0.87 0.75
N MET A 124 -6.20 -1.29 1.81
CA MET A 124 -6.34 -0.56 3.07
C MET A 124 -7.04 0.82 2.96
N LYS A 125 -7.70 1.13 1.84
CA LYS A 125 -8.39 2.43 1.62
C LYS A 125 -7.50 3.64 1.97
N GLY A 126 -6.20 3.52 1.72
CA GLY A 126 -5.20 4.54 2.04
C GLY A 126 -4.92 4.80 3.53
N LYS A 127 -5.51 4.03 4.45
CA LYS A 127 -5.31 4.22 5.90
C LYS A 127 -4.83 2.94 6.57
N ARG A 128 -3.67 3.00 7.25
CA ARG A 128 -3.18 1.94 8.12
C ARG A 128 -3.60 2.22 9.55
N LYS A 129 -4.34 1.29 10.19
CA LYS A 129 -4.64 1.35 11.62
C LYS A 129 -3.58 0.55 12.39
N PRO A 130 -2.95 1.13 13.43
CA PRO A 130 -2.06 0.38 14.31
C PRO A 130 -2.83 -0.75 15.01
N ASN A 131 -2.16 -1.89 15.20
CA ASN A 131 -2.70 -2.98 16.01
C ASN A 131 -2.39 -2.69 17.47
N GLY A 132 -3.41 -2.49 18.31
CA GLY A 132 -3.28 -2.22 19.75
C GLY A 132 -3.19 -3.46 20.64
N HIS A 133 -3.12 -4.66 20.08
CA HIS A 133 -3.10 -5.90 20.85
C HIS A 133 -1.74 -6.08 21.57
N LYS A 134 -1.78 -6.27 22.90
CA LYS A 134 -0.62 -6.66 23.71
C LYS A 134 -0.64 -8.18 23.90
N GLU A 135 0.46 -8.84 23.57
CA GLU A 135 0.65 -10.27 23.79
C GLU A 135 0.80 -10.58 25.30
N LYS A 136 0.11 -11.63 25.73
CA LYS A 136 0.12 -12.10 27.12
C LYS A 136 0.70 -13.52 27.27
N ARG A 137 1.01 -14.20 26.16
CA ARG A 137 1.53 -15.57 26.17
C ARG A 137 3.03 -15.56 26.41
N GLY A 138 3.51 -16.43 27.31
CA GLY A 138 4.94 -16.65 27.54
C GLY A 138 5.58 -17.53 26.47
N LYS A 139 6.92 -17.63 26.48
CA LYS A 139 7.67 -18.58 25.65
C LYS A 139 7.24 -20.02 25.97
N GLN A 140 7.00 -20.82 24.95
CA GLN A 140 6.66 -22.23 25.11
C GLN A 140 7.95 -23.08 25.06
N ALA A 141 8.14 -23.93 26.06
CA ALA A 141 9.23 -24.89 26.09
C ALA A 141 9.13 -25.90 24.92
N PHE A 142 10.26 -26.48 24.55
CA PHE A 142 10.39 -27.56 23.54
C PHE A 142 10.08 -27.20 22.09
N ARG A 143 10.00 -25.90 21.73
CA ARG A 143 9.86 -25.44 20.35
C ARG A 143 11.17 -24.86 19.83
N ARG A 144 11.53 -25.17 18.58
CA ARG A 144 12.72 -24.58 17.93
C ARG A 144 12.48 -23.10 17.69
N SER A 145 13.45 -22.28 18.09
CA SER A 145 13.37 -20.83 17.94
C SER A 145 13.46 -20.40 16.48
N ILE A 146 12.82 -19.32 16.15
CA ILE A 146 12.99 -18.65 14.85
C ILE A 146 14.45 -18.23 14.59
N GLN A 147 15.24 -18.03 15.63
CA GLN A 147 16.65 -17.65 15.53
C GLN A 147 17.51 -18.78 14.99
N ASP A 148 17.14 -20.03 15.23
CA ASP A 148 17.87 -21.21 14.77
C ASP A 148 17.86 -21.35 13.24
N ARG A 149 16.92 -20.70 12.54
CA ARG A 149 16.76 -20.77 11.07
C ARG A 149 18.03 -20.38 10.32
N THR A 150 18.66 -19.27 10.72
CA THR A 150 19.85 -18.75 10.04
C THR A 150 21.10 -19.52 10.37
N THR A 151 21.10 -20.24 11.48
CA THR A 151 22.17 -21.18 11.85
C THR A 151 22.06 -22.49 11.07
N ASP A 152 20.83 -23.02 10.96
CA ASP A 152 20.58 -24.27 10.23
C ASP A 152 20.63 -24.08 8.70
N TYR A 153 20.26 -22.87 8.20
CA TYR A 153 20.25 -22.52 6.79
C TYR A 153 20.99 -21.20 6.55
N ILE A 154 22.26 -21.29 6.20
CA ILE A 154 23.12 -20.11 5.96
C ILE A 154 22.52 -19.19 4.86
N GLN A 155 21.91 -19.79 3.84
CA GLN A 155 21.29 -19.08 2.71
C GLN A 155 19.80 -18.75 2.95
N PHE A 156 19.28 -18.87 4.17
CA PHE A 156 17.85 -18.75 4.51
C PHE A 156 17.13 -17.57 3.84
N ASN A 157 17.78 -16.44 3.68
CA ASN A 157 17.17 -15.25 3.10
C ASN A 157 17.26 -15.19 1.57
N HIS A 158 18.05 -16.06 0.94
CA HIS A 158 18.39 -16.00 -0.48
C HIS A 158 18.05 -17.30 -1.22
N GLU A 159 17.58 -18.33 -0.53
CA GLU A 159 17.21 -19.60 -1.14
C GLU A 159 15.69 -19.85 -1.07
N PHE A 160 15.20 -20.59 -2.05
CA PHE A 160 13.80 -21.02 -2.12
C PHE A 160 13.54 -22.18 -1.14
N GLY A 161 12.27 -22.29 -0.70
CA GLY A 161 11.80 -23.43 0.09
C GLY A 161 11.51 -23.11 1.55
N HIS A 162 11.59 -21.87 1.98
CA HIS A 162 11.27 -21.45 3.35
C HIS A 162 9.89 -20.82 3.42
N LEU A 163 8.99 -21.43 4.17
CA LEU A 163 7.61 -21.04 4.32
C LEU A 163 7.34 -20.27 5.62
N GLU A 164 6.47 -19.29 5.57
CA GLU A 164 5.77 -18.75 6.74
C GLU A 164 4.37 -19.34 6.77
N GLY A 165 3.98 -19.96 7.88
CA GLY A 165 2.70 -20.64 8.03
C GLY A 165 1.82 -20.00 9.10
N ASP A 166 0.49 -19.96 8.85
CA ASP A 166 -0.52 -19.45 9.77
C ASP A 166 -1.88 -20.06 9.44
N THR A 167 -2.92 -19.71 10.20
CA THR A 167 -4.29 -20.06 9.88
C THR A 167 -5.18 -18.81 9.80
N ILE A 168 -6.04 -18.77 8.79
CA ILE A 168 -7.18 -17.84 8.78
C ILE A 168 -8.35 -18.54 9.46
N VAL A 169 -8.73 -18.07 10.63
CA VAL A 169 -9.84 -18.60 11.40
C VAL A 169 -11.15 -17.99 10.91
N GLY A 170 -12.12 -18.84 10.64
CA GLY A 170 -13.45 -18.48 10.18
C GLY A 170 -14.41 -18.05 11.30
N GLY A 171 -15.65 -17.79 10.93
CA GLY A 171 -16.70 -17.36 11.84
C GLY A 171 -16.93 -18.36 13.00
N LYS A 172 -17.20 -17.79 14.19
CA LYS A 172 -17.42 -18.56 15.43
C LYS A 172 -16.30 -19.55 15.78
N HIS A 173 -15.10 -19.37 15.25
CA HIS A 173 -13.92 -20.22 15.47
C HIS A 173 -14.12 -21.71 15.13
N LYS A 174 -15.03 -22.05 14.21
CA LYS A 174 -15.37 -23.44 13.88
C LYS A 174 -14.58 -24.02 12.70
N SER A 175 -14.00 -23.17 11.87
CA SER A 175 -13.28 -23.58 10.66
C SER A 175 -12.00 -22.75 10.48
N ALA A 176 -11.08 -23.26 9.67
CA ALA A 176 -9.83 -22.56 9.36
C ALA A 176 -9.39 -22.84 7.91
N VAL A 177 -8.53 -21.97 7.40
CA VAL A 177 -7.73 -22.18 6.19
C VAL A 177 -6.26 -22.07 6.60
N ILE A 178 -5.46 -23.06 6.27
CA ILE A 178 -3.99 -22.97 6.42
C ILE A 178 -3.46 -22.09 5.31
N THR A 179 -2.61 -21.16 5.65
CA THR A 179 -1.91 -20.29 4.70
C THR A 179 -0.41 -20.50 4.84
N LEU A 180 0.23 -20.81 3.74
CA LEU A 180 1.70 -20.92 3.65
C LEU A 180 2.17 -19.87 2.63
N VAL A 181 3.20 -19.12 2.98
CA VAL A 181 3.78 -18.13 2.05
C VAL A 181 5.26 -18.44 1.90
N GLU A 182 5.68 -18.70 0.68
CA GLU A 182 7.09 -18.92 0.39
C GLU A 182 7.84 -17.59 0.41
N ARG A 183 8.99 -17.55 1.11
CA ARG A 183 9.66 -16.33 1.48
C ARG A 183 10.35 -15.61 0.31
N LEU A 184 10.91 -16.35 -0.62
CA LEU A 184 11.64 -15.79 -1.76
C LEU A 184 10.67 -15.39 -2.89
N SER A 185 9.87 -16.34 -3.38
CA SER A 185 8.92 -16.16 -4.49
C SER A 185 7.66 -15.39 -4.11
N LYS A 186 7.35 -15.31 -2.80
CA LYS A 186 6.11 -14.71 -2.28
C LYS A 186 4.82 -15.46 -2.70
N VAL A 187 4.94 -16.67 -3.20
CA VAL A 187 3.77 -17.52 -3.54
C VAL A 187 2.97 -17.79 -2.28
N ILE A 188 1.67 -17.61 -2.39
CA ILE A 188 0.68 -17.92 -1.34
C ILE A 188 0.04 -19.25 -1.67
N ILE A 189 0.09 -20.18 -0.74
CA ILE A 189 -0.54 -21.49 -0.80
C ILE A 189 -1.63 -21.52 0.26
N THR A 190 -2.84 -21.95 -0.11
CA THR A 190 -3.96 -22.09 0.80
C THR A 190 -4.46 -23.53 0.80
N LEU A 191 -4.65 -24.09 2.00
CA LEU A 191 -5.10 -25.47 2.17
C LEU A 191 -6.34 -25.48 3.08
N LYS A 192 -7.35 -26.27 2.71
CA LYS A 192 -8.55 -26.45 3.50
C LYS A 192 -8.40 -27.71 4.37
N PRO A 193 -8.20 -27.60 5.70
CA PRO A 193 -8.24 -28.74 6.61
C PRO A 193 -9.68 -29.19 6.86
N ALA A 194 -9.89 -30.43 7.32
CA ALA A 194 -11.19 -30.94 7.69
C ALA A 194 -11.80 -30.21 8.89
N GLY A 195 -10.96 -29.70 9.77
CA GLY A 195 -11.36 -28.94 10.95
C GLY A 195 -10.24 -28.01 11.41
N ARG A 196 -10.28 -27.63 12.68
CA ARG A 196 -9.31 -26.65 13.26
C ARG A 196 -8.40 -27.30 14.31
N GLN A 197 -8.59 -28.57 14.61
CA GLN A 197 -7.76 -29.25 15.58
C GLN A 197 -6.36 -29.50 15.04
N ALA A 198 -5.38 -29.72 15.92
CA ALA A 198 -4.01 -29.95 15.52
C ALA A 198 -3.87 -31.18 14.61
N ILE A 199 -4.70 -32.19 14.79
CA ILE A 199 -4.73 -33.38 13.94
C ILE A 199 -5.25 -33.07 12.51
N ASP A 200 -6.23 -32.18 12.37
CA ASP A 200 -6.76 -31.77 11.07
C ASP A 200 -5.69 -30.98 10.27
N ILE A 201 -4.97 -30.10 10.97
CA ILE A 201 -3.85 -29.33 10.38
C ILE A 201 -2.71 -30.25 9.97
N GLU A 202 -2.31 -31.19 10.86
CA GLU A 202 -1.28 -32.21 10.59
C GLU A 202 -1.62 -33.03 9.34
N ASN A 203 -2.81 -33.61 9.30
CA ASN A 203 -3.26 -34.46 8.19
C ASN A 203 -3.26 -33.70 6.86
N ARG A 204 -3.76 -32.44 6.87
CA ARG A 204 -3.84 -31.64 5.65
C ARG A 204 -2.46 -31.20 5.15
N LEU A 205 -1.55 -30.86 6.04
CA LEU A 205 -0.16 -30.54 5.69
C LEU A 205 0.57 -31.77 5.14
N ASN A 206 0.45 -32.94 5.80
CA ASN A 206 1.08 -34.18 5.33
C ASN A 206 0.55 -34.57 3.94
N GLN A 207 -0.77 -34.50 3.71
CA GLN A 207 -1.37 -34.74 2.39
C GLN A 207 -0.81 -33.79 1.32
N TRP A 208 -0.68 -32.51 1.65
CA TRP A 208 -0.12 -31.54 0.71
C TRP A 208 1.35 -31.80 0.41
N PHE A 209 2.17 -32.12 1.42
CA PHE A 209 3.57 -32.46 1.19
C PHE A 209 3.78 -33.69 0.32
N GLN A 210 2.85 -34.65 0.36
CA GLN A 210 2.86 -35.79 -0.56
C GLN A 210 2.59 -35.44 -2.02
N SER A 211 1.92 -34.30 -2.27
CA SER A 211 1.59 -33.82 -3.61
C SER A 211 2.66 -32.91 -4.24
N VAL A 212 3.70 -32.58 -3.51
CA VAL A 212 4.83 -31.75 -3.99
C VAL A 212 6.13 -32.53 -4.02
N PRO A 213 7.10 -32.13 -4.86
CA PRO A 213 8.41 -32.81 -4.88
C PRO A 213 9.07 -32.82 -3.49
N LYS A 214 9.68 -33.96 -3.15
CA LYS A 214 10.46 -34.07 -1.89
C LYS A 214 11.55 -33.01 -1.85
N HIS A 215 11.79 -32.48 -0.66
CA HIS A 215 12.81 -31.45 -0.39
C HIS A 215 12.64 -30.11 -1.15
N LEU A 216 11.51 -29.92 -1.87
CA LEU A 216 11.20 -28.63 -2.48
C LEU A 216 11.09 -27.53 -1.42
N PHE A 217 10.46 -27.86 -0.29
CA PHE A 217 10.37 -26.97 0.87
C PHE A 217 11.28 -27.47 1.99
N LYS A 218 12.05 -26.57 2.58
CA LYS A 218 13.10 -26.85 3.57
C LYS A 218 12.64 -26.59 5.00
N SER A 219 11.84 -25.52 5.19
CA SER A 219 11.35 -25.19 6.52
C SER A 219 10.02 -24.46 6.52
N ILE A 220 9.31 -24.55 7.66
CA ILE A 220 8.13 -23.73 7.95
C ILE A 220 8.35 -22.99 9.26
N THR A 221 7.98 -21.70 9.30
CA THR A 221 7.90 -20.90 10.52
C THR A 221 6.44 -20.65 10.88
N PHE A 222 6.01 -21.19 12.03
CA PHE A 222 4.67 -20.96 12.59
C PHE A 222 4.68 -19.95 13.74
N ASP A 223 3.50 -19.53 14.18
CA ASP A 223 3.35 -18.91 15.51
C ASP A 223 3.26 -19.98 16.59
N CYS A 224 3.15 -19.53 17.85
CA CYS A 224 2.98 -20.41 18.99
C CYS A 224 1.53 -20.90 19.17
N GLY A 225 0.72 -20.98 18.10
CA GLY A 225 -0.66 -21.47 18.14
C GLY A 225 -0.77 -22.92 18.60
N LYS A 226 -1.87 -23.24 19.30
CA LYS A 226 -2.14 -24.63 19.75
C LYS A 226 -2.44 -25.56 18.58
N GLU A 227 -2.93 -25.02 17.46
CA GLU A 227 -3.22 -25.75 16.21
C GLU A 227 -1.98 -26.38 15.59
N PHE A 228 -0.78 -25.91 15.94
CA PHE A 228 0.50 -26.45 15.47
C PHE A 228 1.19 -27.34 16.52
N SER A 229 0.48 -27.85 17.54
CA SER A 229 1.07 -28.69 18.60
C SER A 229 1.66 -30.01 18.07
N ASN A 230 1.16 -30.54 16.96
CA ASN A 230 1.64 -31.77 16.34
C ASN A 230 2.86 -31.55 15.39
N TRP A 231 3.52 -30.41 15.50
CA TRP A 231 4.61 -30.00 14.61
C TRP A 231 5.74 -31.05 14.48
N LYS A 232 6.08 -31.81 15.54
CA LYS A 232 7.09 -32.85 15.49
C LYS A 232 6.75 -33.96 14.51
N LYS A 233 5.49 -34.40 14.49
CA LYS A 233 5.00 -35.37 13.53
C LYS A 233 5.08 -34.85 12.09
N ILE A 234 4.62 -33.60 11.85
CA ILE A 234 4.73 -32.95 10.55
C ILE A 234 6.18 -32.89 10.10
N SER A 235 7.08 -32.46 10.99
CA SER A 235 8.52 -32.36 10.71
C SER A 235 9.12 -33.72 10.33
N ASN A 236 8.90 -34.74 11.14
CA ASN A 236 9.47 -36.05 10.95
C ASN A 236 8.92 -36.79 9.72
N THR A 237 7.58 -36.67 9.46
CA THR A 237 6.95 -37.35 8.33
C THR A 237 7.42 -36.77 7.00
N ASN A 238 7.67 -35.45 6.92
CA ASN A 238 7.96 -34.77 5.66
C ASN A 238 9.42 -34.33 5.52
N ASP A 239 10.27 -34.68 6.50
CA ASP A 239 11.69 -34.26 6.55
C ASP A 239 11.84 -32.74 6.34
N ILE A 240 11.08 -31.96 7.14
CA ILE A 240 11.07 -30.51 7.05
C ILE A 240 11.35 -29.88 8.42
N SER A 241 12.18 -28.85 8.45
CA SER A 241 12.45 -28.11 9.68
C SER A 241 11.28 -27.19 10.06
N ILE A 242 10.86 -27.23 11.33
CA ILE A 242 9.78 -26.37 11.82
C ILE A 242 10.30 -25.46 12.93
N TYR A 243 10.07 -24.17 12.78
CA TYR A 243 10.47 -23.10 13.71
C TYR A 243 9.27 -22.34 14.21
N PHE A 244 9.42 -21.65 15.33
CA PHE A 244 8.37 -20.86 15.94
C PHE A 244 8.83 -19.42 16.18
N ALA A 245 7.97 -18.49 15.76
CA ALA A 245 8.15 -17.08 16.07
C ALA A 245 7.99 -16.84 17.57
N ASP A 246 8.66 -15.81 18.08
CA ASP A 246 8.48 -15.40 19.47
C ASP A 246 7.05 -14.90 19.71
N PRO A 247 6.44 -15.24 20.86
CA PRO A 247 5.12 -14.72 21.21
C PRO A 247 5.09 -13.19 21.17
N GLY A 248 4.04 -12.63 20.56
CA GLY A 248 3.86 -11.18 20.49
C GLY A 248 4.76 -10.46 19.49
N THR A 249 5.47 -11.15 18.65
CA THR A 249 6.38 -10.57 17.65
C THR A 249 5.87 -10.80 16.22
N PRO A 250 4.75 -10.17 15.81
CA PRO A 250 4.17 -10.39 14.48
C PRO A 250 5.11 -10.00 13.33
N SER A 251 6.05 -9.08 13.57
CA SER A 251 7.06 -8.68 12.57
C SER A 251 7.95 -9.84 12.10
N GLN A 252 8.13 -10.87 12.91
CA GLN A 252 8.91 -12.05 12.54
C GLN A 252 8.24 -12.93 11.47
N ARG A 253 6.92 -12.76 11.25
CA ARG A 253 6.10 -13.40 10.21
C ARG A 253 5.31 -12.38 9.39
N GLY A 254 5.92 -11.23 9.16
CA GLY A 254 5.27 -10.10 8.50
C GLY A 254 4.77 -10.41 7.09
N LEU A 255 5.39 -11.35 6.39
CA LEU A 255 4.98 -11.75 5.05
C LEU A 255 3.65 -12.52 5.08
N ASN A 256 3.50 -13.46 6.01
CA ASN A 256 2.26 -14.22 6.16
C ASN A 256 1.13 -13.34 6.71
N GLU A 257 1.40 -12.52 7.72
CA GLU A 257 0.41 -11.59 8.27
C GLU A 257 -0.13 -10.64 7.21
N HIS A 258 0.75 -10.06 6.39
CA HIS A 258 0.36 -9.22 5.26
C HIS A 258 -0.49 -9.99 4.25
N SER A 259 -0.07 -11.19 3.86
CA SER A 259 -0.78 -12.03 2.90
C SER A 259 -2.17 -12.42 3.42
N ASN A 260 -2.30 -12.79 4.69
CA ASN A 260 -3.59 -13.08 5.33
C ASN A 260 -4.53 -11.87 5.31
N GLY A 261 -3.98 -10.66 5.51
CA GLY A 261 -4.75 -9.42 5.39
C GLY A 261 -5.31 -9.20 3.98
N LEU A 262 -4.53 -9.52 2.95
CA LEU A 262 -4.96 -9.44 1.54
C LEU A 262 -5.98 -10.52 1.19
N LEU A 263 -5.75 -11.78 1.58
CA LEU A 263 -6.69 -12.89 1.35
C LEU A 263 -8.06 -12.61 1.99
N ARG A 264 -8.07 -12.03 3.21
CA ARG A 264 -9.32 -11.61 3.86
C ARG A 264 -10.05 -10.52 3.07
N LYS A 265 -9.33 -9.60 2.48
CA LYS A 265 -9.92 -8.56 1.63
C LYS A 265 -10.51 -9.15 0.34
N ASP A 266 -9.87 -10.17 -0.23
CA ASP A 266 -10.22 -10.73 -1.53
C ASP A 266 -11.30 -11.81 -1.49
N GLY A 267 -11.76 -12.20 -0.30
CA GLY A 267 -12.88 -13.14 -0.20
C GLY A 267 -12.83 -14.10 0.99
N LEU A 268 -11.69 -14.25 1.70
CA LEU A 268 -11.61 -15.13 2.87
C LEU A 268 -11.93 -14.33 4.17
N TYR A 269 -13.16 -13.85 4.30
CA TYR A 269 -13.58 -12.99 5.40
C TYR A 269 -13.59 -13.73 6.75
N LYS A 270 -13.32 -13.01 7.85
CA LYS A 270 -13.38 -13.55 9.23
C LYS A 270 -14.75 -14.15 9.62
N ALA A 271 -15.82 -13.62 9.05
CA ALA A 271 -17.18 -14.08 9.35
C ALA A 271 -17.58 -15.34 8.55
N MET A 272 -16.75 -15.79 7.60
CA MET A 272 -17.05 -16.91 6.71
C MET A 272 -16.90 -18.24 7.44
N ASP A 273 -17.83 -19.16 7.20
CA ASP A 273 -17.68 -20.57 7.59
C ASP A 273 -16.98 -21.33 6.46
N PHE A 274 -15.69 -21.58 6.63
CA PHE A 274 -14.88 -22.26 5.60
C PHE A 274 -15.29 -23.73 5.38
N ASN A 275 -16.05 -24.36 6.29
CA ASN A 275 -16.58 -25.69 6.07
C ASN A 275 -17.57 -25.71 4.90
N LYS A 276 -18.31 -24.60 4.69
CA LYS A 276 -19.30 -24.43 3.63
C LYS A 276 -18.71 -23.91 2.30
N VAL A 277 -17.43 -23.65 2.26
CA VAL A 277 -16.75 -23.08 1.09
C VAL A 277 -15.91 -24.16 0.41
N SER A 278 -15.96 -24.23 -0.93
CA SER A 278 -15.15 -25.20 -1.67
C SER A 278 -13.65 -24.90 -1.56
N GLU A 279 -12.82 -25.93 -1.61
CA GLU A 279 -11.37 -25.76 -1.64
C GLU A 279 -10.94 -24.99 -2.90
N THR A 280 -11.59 -25.25 -4.03
CA THR A 280 -11.37 -24.56 -5.30
C THR A 280 -11.54 -23.03 -5.17
N PHE A 281 -12.59 -22.59 -4.45
CA PHE A 281 -12.76 -21.15 -4.18
C PHE A 281 -11.62 -20.61 -3.32
N ILE A 282 -11.24 -21.29 -2.24
CA ILE A 282 -10.13 -20.85 -1.36
C ILE A 282 -8.84 -20.73 -2.16
N GLN A 283 -8.54 -21.69 -3.03
CA GLN A 283 -7.36 -21.67 -3.90
C GLN A 283 -7.45 -20.56 -4.96
N SER A 284 -8.63 -20.28 -5.52
CA SER A 284 -8.81 -19.20 -6.51
C SER A 284 -8.49 -17.82 -5.94
N VAL A 285 -8.83 -17.57 -4.66
CA VAL A 285 -8.47 -16.31 -3.97
C VAL A 285 -6.97 -16.16 -3.82
N ALA A 286 -6.25 -17.22 -3.46
CA ALA A 286 -4.79 -17.21 -3.41
C ALA A 286 -4.16 -17.05 -4.80
N SER A 287 -4.69 -17.77 -5.80
CA SER A 287 -4.24 -17.68 -7.19
C SER A 287 -4.36 -16.26 -7.73
N LYS A 288 -5.49 -15.57 -7.51
CA LYS A 288 -5.65 -14.16 -7.86
C LYS A 288 -4.49 -13.31 -7.32
N ARG A 289 -4.09 -13.52 -6.06
CA ARG A 289 -2.97 -12.78 -5.44
C ARG A 289 -1.61 -13.17 -6.00
N ASN A 290 -1.43 -14.39 -6.40
CA ASN A 290 -0.19 -14.88 -6.98
C ASN A 290 0.07 -14.34 -8.41
N HIS A 291 -0.97 -13.85 -9.10
CA HIS A 291 -0.88 -13.20 -10.41
C HIS A 291 -0.77 -11.67 -10.34
N ILE A 292 -0.71 -11.07 -9.14
CA ILE A 292 -0.49 -9.64 -8.98
C ILE A 292 1.01 -9.37 -8.81
N PRO A 293 1.62 -8.51 -9.67
CA PRO A 293 3.02 -8.17 -9.56
C PRO A 293 3.36 -7.53 -8.20
N ARG A 294 4.56 -7.79 -7.71
CA ARG A 294 5.02 -7.27 -6.40
C ARG A 294 6.32 -6.48 -6.54
N LYS A 295 6.38 -5.34 -5.91
CA LYS A 295 7.59 -4.50 -5.88
C LYS A 295 8.81 -5.26 -5.36
N SER A 296 8.62 -6.12 -4.33
CA SER A 296 9.68 -6.97 -3.75
C SER A 296 10.19 -8.05 -4.71
N LEU A 297 9.52 -8.29 -5.82
CA LEU A 297 9.91 -9.20 -6.90
C LEU A 297 10.29 -8.43 -8.18
N HIS A 298 10.74 -7.17 -8.05
CA HIS A 298 11.03 -6.31 -9.21
C HIS A 298 9.85 -6.22 -10.18
N TYR A 299 8.62 -6.10 -9.63
CA TYR A 299 7.35 -6.05 -10.35
C TYR A 299 7.02 -7.30 -11.19
N ARG A 300 7.62 -8.45 -10.85
CA ARG A 300 7.20 -9.76 -11.34
C ARG A 300 6.09 -10.34 -10.48
N THR A 301 5.35 -11.30 -11.03
CA THR A 301 4.34 -12.07 -10.28
C THR A 301 5.03 -13.17 -9.46
N PRO A 302 4.42 -13.63 -8.34
CA PRO A 302 4.85 -14.84 -7.63
C PRO A 302 4.81 -16.12 -8.47
N LEU A 303 3.89 -16.21 -9.43
CA LEU A 303 3.72 -17.28 -10.43
C LEU A 303 3.94 -16.74 -11.83
#